data_6dc3890fb157a0453b316117643a5a40
#
_entry.id   6dc3890fb157a0453b316117643a5a40
#
_cell.length_a   1.000
_cell.length_b   1.000
_cell.length_c   1.000
_cell.angle_alpha   90.00
_cell.angle_beta   90.00
_cell.angle_gamma   90.00
#
_symmetry.space_group_name_H-M   'P 1'
#
loop_
_entity.id
_entity.type
_entity.pdbx_description
1 polymer ?
#
loop_
_entity_poly.entity_id
_entity_poly.type
_entity_poly.pdbx_seq_one_letter_code
_entity_poly.pdbx_strand_id
1 'polypeptide(L)'
;MAFDPYASYDMTNAFAVSPAQRLQTTLAGTKYGNTGAQQRYTLGTFDTSKAYKKQVPQIEASYARRGLQDSGMRNLALAEASAAYVRQQDQQRRALQDALFNSALQNLTAQGTYAGERYGSSLGAASSQAEMAAKIREALG
;
A
#
# COMPACT_ATOMS: atom_id res chain seq x y z
N MET A 1 37.10 -27.69 -12.80
CA MET A 1 36.74 -27.51 -12.67
C MET A 1 36.45 -27.05 -12.74
N ALA A 2 36.23 -27.10 -12.70
CA ALA A 2 35.87 -26.82 -12.59
C ALA A 2 35.41 -25.97 -12.54
N PHE A 3 35.32 -25.30 -12.74
CA PHE A 3 34.68 -24.53 -12.72
C PHE A 3 34.40 -23.91 -13.62
N ASP A 4 35.09 -23.86 -14.67
CA ASP A 4 34.81 -23.10 -15.17
C ASP A 4 33.64 -22.95 -15.98
N PRO A 5 33.14 -23.80 -16.76
CA PRO A 5 31.75 -23.77 -17.20
C PRO A 5 30.80 -23.59 -16.04
N TYR A 6 31.21 -24.01 -14.89
CA TYR A 6 30.42 -23.77 -13.68
C TYR A 6 30.30 -22.31 -13.32
N ALA A 7 31.30 -21.52 -13.62
CA ALA A 7 31.21 -20.09 -13.33
C ALA A 7 30.07 -19.44 -14.10
N SER A 8 29.93 -19.78 -15.38
CA SER A 8 28.80 -19.27 -16.17
C SER A 8 27.47 -19.80 -15.66
N TYR A 9 27.42 -21.06 -15.35
CA TYR A 9 26.22 -21.68 -14.83
C TYR A 9 25.84 -21.09 -13.49
N ASP A 10 26.80 -20.94 -12.61
CA ASP A 10 26.56 -20.35 -11.29
C ASP A 10 26.11 -18.90 -11.41
N MET A 11 26.64 -18.15 -12.34
CA MET A 11 26.19 -16.79 -12.59
C MET A 11 24.73 -16.76 -13.06
N THR A 12 24.36 -17.71 -13.91
CA THR A 12 22.98 -17.85 -14.35
C THR A 12 22.07 -18.13 -13.15
N ASN A 13 22.49 -19.03 -12.30
CA ASN A 13 21.73 -19.37 -11.08
C ASN A 13 21.72 -18.22 -10.09
N ALA A 14 22.79 -17.43 -10.01
CA ALA A 14 22.82 -16.28 -9.14
C ALA A 14 21.78 -15.23 -9.53
N PHE A 15 21.50 -15.11 -10.84
CA PHE A 15 20.44 -14.22 -11.32
C PHE A 15 19.08 -14.90 -11.34
N ALA A 16 19.04 -16.23 -11.33
CA ALA A 16 17.80 -16.98 -11.29
C ALA A 16 17.33 -17.09 -9.85
N VAL A 17 16.32 -16.33 -9.49
CA VAL A 17 15.79 -16.30 -8.13
C VAL A 17 14.91 -17.50 -7.90
N SER A 18 15.11 -18.22 -6.79
CA SER A 18 14.26 -19.35 -6.43
C SER A 18 12.84 -18.86 -6.09
N PRO A 19 11.81 -19.74 -6.18
CA PRO A 19 10.46 -19.37 -5.79
C PRO A 19 10.37 -18.81 -4.36
N ALA A 20 11.11 -19.40 -3.42
CA ALA A 20 11.13 -18.94 -2.04
C ALA A 20 11.74 -17.55 -1.93
N GLN A 21 12.81 -17.27 -2.66
CA GLN A 21 13.44 -15.96 -2.67
C GLN A 21 12.52 -14.91 -3.30
N ARG A 22 11.83 -15.26 -4.37
CA ARG A 22 10.86 -14.36 -4.99
C ARG A 22 9.73 -14.01 -4.01
N LEU A 23 9.22 -15.00 -3.31
CA LEU A 23 8.21 -14.77 -2.30
C LEU A 23 8.71 -13.83 -1.21
N GLN A 24 9.90 -14.10 -0.67
CA GLN A 24 10.49 -13.25 0.36
C GLN A 24 10.70 -11.82 -0.12
N THR A 25 11.18 -11.65 -1.34
CA THR A 25 11.37 -10.33 -1.92
C THR A 25 10.04 -9.59 -2.05
N THR A 26 9.00 -10.27 -2.52
CA THR A 26 7.67 -9.67 -2.65
C THR A 26 7.11 -9.29 -1.28
N LEU A 27 7.22 -10.18 -0.29
CA LEU A 27 6.72 -9.90 1.06
C LEU A 27 7.47 -8.73 1.69
N ALA A 28 8.80 -8.68 1.52
CA ALA A 28 9.60 -7.56 2.00
C ALA A 28 9.20 -6.26 1.29
N GLY A 29 9.00 -6.31 -0.02
CA GLY A 29 8.58 -5.16 -0.81
C GLY A 29 7.23 -4.63 -0.36
N THR A 30 6.26 -5.50 -0.11
CA THR A 30 4.94 -5.08 0.37
C THR A 30 5.02 -4.53 1.79
N LYS A 31 5.86 -5.07 2.64
CA LYS A 31 6.09 -4.55 3.98
C LYS A 31 6.66 -3.13 3.93
N TYR A 32 7.66 -2.89 3.09
CA TYR A 32 8.21 -1.55 2.90
C TYR A 32 7.17 -0.62 2.29
N GLY A 33 6.39 -1.10 1.34
CA GLY A 33 5.31 -0.33 0.74
C GLY A 33 4.26 0.07 1.75
N ASN A 34 3.88 -0.86 2.65
CA ASN A 34 2.93 -0.59 3.71
C ASN A 34 3.46 0.44 4.70
N THR A 35 4.72 0.31 5.10
CA THR A 35 5.37 1.28 5.99
C THR A 35 5.39 2.66 5.34
N GLY A 36 5.77 2.74 4.07
CA GLY A 36 5.77 3.98 3.33
C GLY A 36 4.39 4.60 3.21
N ALA A 37 3.36 3.77 2.95
CA ALA A 37 1.98 4.23 2.89
C ALA A 37 1.52 4.78 4.23
N GLN A 38 1.84 4.12 5.33
CA GLN A 38 1.52 4.57 6.67
C GLN A 38 2.23 5.87 7.01
N GLN A 39 3.51 5.99 6.65
CA GLN A 39 4.27 7.22 6.86
C GLN A 39 3.65 8.38 6.07
N ARG A 40 3.30 8.15 4.80
CA ARG A 40 2.65 9.19 3.99
C ARG A 40 1.31 9.59 4.58
N TYR A 41 0.56 8.63 5.08
CA TYR A 41 -0.71 8.91 5.74
C TYR A 41 -0.50 9.78 6.98
N THR A 42 0.45 9.41 7.85
CA THR A 42 0.75 10.14 9.07
C THR A 42 1.21 11.58 8.75
N LEU A 43 2.14 11.73 7.82
CA LEU A 43 2.63 13.05 7.42
C LEU A 43 1.52 13.87 6.75
N GLY A 44 0.74 13.25 5.89
CA GLY A 44 -0.35 13.94 5.20
C GLY A 44 -1.42 14.41 6.18
N THR A 45 -1.81 13.59 7.15
CA THR A 45 -2.80 13.98 8.15
C THR A 45 -2.24 15.07 9.06
N PHE A 46 -0.97 15.01 9.41
CA PHE A 46 -0.32 16.05 10.18
C PHE A 46 -0.32 17.37 9.43
N ASP A 47 0.09 17.37 8.17
CA ASP A 47 0.13 18.58 7.35
C ASP A 47 -1.26 19.18 7.13
N THR A 48 -2.24 18.31 6.87
CA THR A 48 -3.64 18.72 6.70
C THR A 48 -4.17 19.36 7.97
N SER A 49 -3.92 18.74 9.11
CA SER A 49 -4.32 19.26 10.42
C SER A 49 -3.66 20.60 10.71
N LYS A 50 -2.37 20.71 10.41
CA LYS A 50 -1.62 21.95 10.61
C LYS A 50 -2.15 23.07 9.73
N ALA A 51 -2.44 22.77 8.46
CA ALA A 51 -2.99 23.73 7.52
C ALA A 51 -4.38 24.21 7.99
N TYR A 52 -5.22 23.29 8.45
CA TYR A 52 -6.54 23.63 8.98
C TYR A 52 -6.43 24.53 10.21
N LYS A 53 -5.54 24.20 11.15
CA LYS A 53 -5.32 25.00 12.35
C LYS A 53 -4.83 26.42 12.04
N LYS A 54 -4.13 26.61 10.93
CA LYS A 54 -3.73 27.94 10.46
C LYS A 54 -4.88 28.67 9.77
N GLN A 55 -5.69 27.93 9.02
CA GLN A 55 -6.78 28.49 8.21
C GLN A 55 -7.87 29.09 9.07
N VAL A 56 -8.24 28.43 10.16
CA VAL A 56 -9.35 28.87 11.03
C VAL A 56 -9.10 30.27 11.59
N PRO A 57 -7.96 30.54 12.24
CA PRO A 57 -7.68 31.91 12.71
C PRO A 57 -7.63 32.94 11.59
N GLN A 58 -7.15 32.57 10.41
CA GLN A 58 -7.10 33.48 9.27
C GLN A 58 -8.51 33.88 8.80
N ILE A 59 -9.41 32.89 8.75
CA ILE A 59 -10.81 33.14 8.41
C ILE A 59 -11.43 34.07 9.46
N GLU A 60 -11.26 33.74 10.74
CA GLU A 60 -11.78 34.55 11.82
C GLU A 60 -11.24 35.98 11.78
N ALA A 61 -9.94 36.12 11.60
CA ALA A 61 -9.32 37.43 11.51
C ALA A 61 -9.82 38.25 10.30
N SER A 62 -10.02 37.61 9.17
CA SER A 62 -10.54 38.20 7.97
C SER A 62 -11.93 38.81 8.18
N TYR A 63 -12.82 38.03 8.81
CA TYR A 63 -14.17 38.49 9.09
C TYR A 63 -14.21 39.51 10.23
N ALA A 64 -13.32 39.38 11.21
CA ALA A 64 -13.19 40.37 12.29
C ALA A 64 -12.81 41.73 11.74
N ARG A 65 -11.86 41.78 10.79
CA ARG A 65 -11.45 43.04 10.17
C ARG A 65 -12.57 43.73 9.41
N ARG A 66 -13.53 42.97 8.91
CA ARG A 66 -14.69 43.50 8.21
C ARG A 66 -15.85 43.82 9.14
N GLY A 67 -15.70 43.57 10.43
CA GLY A 67 -16.80 43.71 11.38
C GLY A 67 -17.86 42.65 11.29
N LEU A 68 -17.54 41.49 10.74
CA LEU A 68 -18.50 40.38 10.49
C LEU A 68 -18.25 39.18 11.37
N GLN A 69 -17.76 39.40 12.58
CA GLN A 69 -17.34 38.33 13.50
C GLN A 69 -18.45 37.34 13.82
N ASP A 70 -19.68 37.85 13.95
CA ASP A 70 -20.84 37.02 14.30
C ASP A 70 -21.76 36.78 13.10
N SER A 71 -21.24 36.96 11.89
CA SER A 71 -22.06 36.84 10.70
C SER A 71 -22.28 35.37 10.32
N GLY A 72 -23.39 35.07 9.66
CA GLY A 72 -23.64 33.78 9.06
C GLY A 72 -22.62 33.44 7.99
N MET A 73 -22.03 34.42 7.34
CA MET A 73 -20.97 34.24 6.34
C MET A 73 -19.70 33.66 6.99
N ARG A 74 -19.33 34.16 8.17
CA ARG A 74 -18.21 33.61 8.93
C ARG A 74 -18.47 32.15 9.29
N ASN A 75 -19.66 31.87 9.81
CA ASN A 75 -20.03 30.50 10.18
C ASN A 75 -20.02 29.58 8.95
N LEU A 76 -20.48 30.05 7.81
CA LEU A 76 -20.47 29.27 6.57
C LEU A 76 -19.02 29.03 6.13
N ALA A 77 -18.15 30.03 6.17
CA ALA A 77 -16.75 29.88 5.80
C ALA A 77 -16.02 28.86 6.68
N LEU A 78 -16.29 28.91 7.99
CA LEU A 78 -15.73 27.93 8.94
C LEU A 78 -16.28 26.52 8.68
N ALA A 79 -17.57 26.41 8.37
CA ALA A 79 -18.18 25.12 8.05
C ALA A 79 -17.59 24.54 6.77
N GLU A 80 -17.37 25.36 5.75
CA GLU A 80 -16.74 24.94 4.51
C GLU A 80 -15.31 24.48 4.73
N ALA A 81 -14.54 25.21 5.54
CA ALA A 81 -13.18 24.82 5.88
C ALA A 81 -13.15 23.48 6.62
N SER A 82 -14.06 23.30 7.56
CA SER A 82 -14.21 22.05 8.31
C SER A 82 -14.59 20.90 7.38
N ALA A 83 -15.53 21.11 6.48
CA ALA A 83 -15.95 20.09 5.52
C ALA A 83 -14.81 19.71 4.57
N ALA A 84 -14.05 20.68 4.11
CA ALA A 84 -12.87 20.42 3.27
C ALA A 84 -11.82 19.60 4.01
N TYR A 85 -11.58 19.93 5.27
CA TYR A 85 -10.66 19.19 6.12
C TYR A 85 -11.08 17.73 6.27
N VAL A 86 -12.36 17.49 6.56
CA VAL A 86 -12.88 16.13 6.70
C VAL A 86 -12.75 15.36 5.38
N ARG A 87 -13.03 16.02 4.25
CA ARG A 87 -12.87 15.37 2.94
C ARG A 87 -11.43 14.99 2.66
N GLN A 88 -10.48 15.86 3.00
CA GLN A 88 -9.06 15.56 2.84
C GLN A 88 -8.63 14.37 3.70
N GLN A 89 -9.09 14.35 4.95
CA GLN A 89 -8.81 13.21 5.84
C GLN A 89 -9.40 11.91 5.28
N ASP A 90 -10.60 11.96 4.75
CA ASP A 90 -11.24 10.80 4.13
C ASP A 90 -10.46 10.30 2.93
N GLN A 91 -10.02 11.21 2.07
CA GLN A 91 -9.21 10.84 0.90
C GLN A 91 -7.89 10.19 1.31
N GLN A 92 -7.24 10.73 2.33
CA GLN A 92 -5.99 10.18 2.84
C GLN A 92 -6.20 8.79 3.44
N ARG A 93 -7.28 8.62 4.18
CA ARG A 93 -7.62 7.31 4.76
C ARG A 93 -7.92 6.28 3.68
N ARG A 94 -8.67 6.66 2.65
CA ARG A 94 -8.97 5.76 1.53
C ARG A 94 -7.72 5.39 0.77
N ALA A 95 -6.82 6.35 0.55
CA ALA A 95 -5.55 6.07 -0.12
C ALA A 95 -4.73 5.06 0.67
N LEU A 96 -4.70 5.19 2.01
CA LEU A 96 -4.02 4.22 2.86
C LEU A 96 -4.68 2.85 2.78
N GLN A 97 -6.00 2.80 2.87
CA GLN A 97 -6.75 1.55 2.79
C GLN A 97 -6.51 0.85 1.45
N ASP A 98 -6.52 1.61 0.35
CA ASP A 98 -6.27 1.06 -0.98
C ASP A 98 -4.84 0.52 -1.08
N ALA A 99 -3.86 1.25 -0.55
CA ALA A 99 -2.47 0.80 -0.56
C ALA A 99 -2.30 -0.49 0.23
N LEU A 100 -2.91 -0.58 1.41
CA LEU A 100 -2.85 -1.78 2.25
C LEU A 100 -3.58 -2.95 1.60
N PHE A 101 -4.73 -2.69 0.98
CA PHE A 101 -5.49 -3.72 0.28
C PHE A 101 -4.70 -4.27 -0.91
N ASN A 102 -4.09 -3.40 -1.71
CA ASN A 102 -3.28 -3.82 -2.85
C ASN A 102 -2.07 -4.63 -2.39
N SER A 103 -1.44 -4.24 -1.27
CA SER A 103 -0.34 -5.01 -0.70
C SER A 103 -0.79 -6.39 -0.24
N ALA A 104 -1.97 -6.48 0.37
CA ALA A 104 -2.54 -7.76 0.78
C ALA A 104 -2.80 -8.66 -0.44
N LEU A 105 -3.34 -8.10 -1.53
CA LEU A 105 -3.54 -8.85 -2.76
C LEU A 105 -2.22 -9.33 -3.36
N GLN A 106 -1.21 -8.49 -3.38
CA GLN A 106 0.11 -8.88 -3.87
C GLN A 106 0.70 -10.02 -3.04
N ASN A 107 0.55 -9.96 -1.72
CA ASN A 107 1.03 -11.02 -0.84
C ASN A 107 0.30 -12.34 -1.10
N LEU A 108 -1.02 -12.30 -1.24
CA LEU A 108 -1.80 -13.49 -1.55
C LEU A 108 -1.41 -14.08 -2.90
N THR A 109 -1.26 -13.23 -3.90
CA THR A 109 -0.85 -13.66 -5.23
C THR A 109 0.55 -14.28 -5.20
N ALA A 110 1.49 -13.66 -4.49
CA ALA A 110 2.85 -14.18 -4.36
C ALA A 110 2.87 -15.53 -3.66
N GLN A 111 2.09 -15.69 -2.59
CA GLN A 111 1.99 -16.96 -1.87
C GLN A 111 1.36 -18.05 -2.74
N GLY A 112 0.33 -17.70 -3.49
CA GLY A 112 -0.30 -18.62 -4.44
C GLY A 112 0.66 -19.04 -5.54
N THR A 113 1.39 -18.12 -6.12
CA THR A 113 2.39 -18.40 -7.13
C THR A 113 3.50 -19.28 -6.58
N TYR A 114 3.99 -18.98 -5.39
CA TYR A 114 5.03 -19.77 -4.73
C TYR A 114 4.56 -21.22 -4.53
N ALA A 115 3.36 -21.40 -4.01
CA ALA A 115 2.80 -22.74 -3.78
C ALA A 115 2.70 -23.51 -5.10
N GLY A 116 2.20 -22.85 -6.15
CA GLY A 116 2.11 -23.45 -7.48
C GLY A 116 3.45 -23.86 -8.05
N GLU A 117 4.44 -22.97 -7.97
CA GLU A 117 5.78 -23.23 -8.47
C GLU A 117 6.45 -24.37 -7.69
N ARG A 118 6.34 -24.34 -6.38
CA ARG A 118 6.96 -25.34 -5.52
C ARG A 118 6.40 -26.74 -5.81
N TYR A 119 5.08 -26.87 -5.85
CA TYR A 119 4.47 -28.19 -6.08
C TYR A 119 4.57 -28.61 -7.53
N GLY A 120 4.45 -27.70 -8.46
CA GLY A 120 4.61 -28.00 -9.86
C GLY A 120 5.99 -28.54 -10.18
N SER A 121 7.04 -27.87 -9.67
CA SER A 121 8.41 -28.30 -9.93
C SER A 121 8.80 -29.56 -9.19
N SER A 122 8.29 -29.78 -7.99
CA SER A 122 8.66 -30.96 -7.19
C SER A 122 7.93 -32.22 -7.62
N LEU A 123 6.70 -32.11 -8.07
CA LEU A 123 5.89 -33.27 -8.43
C LEU A 123 5.89 -33.54 -9.92
N GLY A 124 5.96 -32.51 -10.74
CA GLY A 124 5.98 -32.63 -12.19
C GLY A 124 4.75 -33.31 -12.78
N ALA A 125 3.74 -33.56 -11.98
CA ALA A 125 2.56 -34.31 -12.40
C ALA A 125 1.38 -33.35 -12.60
N ALA A 126 0.70 -33.48 -13.73
CA ALA A 126 -0.42 -32.62 -14.07
C ALA A 126 -1.57 -32.74 -13.08
N SER A 127 -1.83 -33.95 -12.57
CA SER A 127 -2.89 -34.18 -11.60
C SER A 127 -2.60 -33.44 -10.29
N SER A 128 -1.35 -33.43 -9.85
CA SER A 128 -0.93 -32.72 -8.64
C SER A 128 -1.05 -31.21 -8.83
N GLN A 129 -0.72 -30.71 -10.01
CA GLN A 129 -0.87 -29.31 -10.33
C GLN A 129 -2.35 -28.88 -10.31
N ALA A 130 -3.24 -29.75 -10.81
CA ALA A 130 -4.67 -29.47 -10.79
C ALA A 130 -5.20 -29.41 -9.36
N GLU A 131 -4.77 -30.32 -8.49
CA GLU A 131 -5.14 -30.30 -7.09
C GLU A 131 -4.64 -29.03 -6.39
N MET A 132 -3.40 -28.67 -6.63
CA MET A 132 -2.83 -27.48 -6.03
C MET A 132 -3.51 -26.20 -6.53
N ALA A 133 -3.86 -26.16 -7.80
CA ALA A 133 -4.60 -25.04 -8.36
C ALA A 133 -5.97 -24.91 -7.68
N ALA A 134 -6.65 -26.02 -7.40
CA ALA A 134 -7.92 -26.01 -6.70
C ALA A 134 -7.76 -25.50 -5.26
N LYS A 135 -6.73 -25.94 -4.57
CA LYS A 135 -6.44 -25.49 -3.20
C LYS A 135 -6.09 -24.01 -3.15
N ILE A 136 -5.31 -23.54 -4.12
CA ILE A 136 -4.96 -22.12 -4.20
C ILE A 136 -6.22 -21.30 -4.43
N ARG A 137 -7.12 -21.73 -5.29
CA ARG A 137 -8.40 -21.05 -5.52
C ARG A 137 -9.23 -20.98 -4.25
N GLU A 138 -9.27 -22.04 -3.48
CA GLU A 138 -9.96 -22.03 -2.18
C GLU A 138 -9.35 -20.99 -1.24
N ALA A 139 -8.03 -20.96 -1.17
CA ALA A 139 -7.33 -20.01 -0.30
C ALA A 139 -7.55 -18.55 -0.75
N LEU A 140 -7.64 -18.33 -2.04
CA LEU A 140 -7.82 -16.99 -2.61
C LEU A 140 -9.28 -16.57 -2.73
N GLY A 141 -10.14 -17.55 -2.82
CA GLY A 141 -11.57 -17.32 -2.94
C GLY A 141 -12.17 -16.99 -1.60
#